data_cb49d314215b22384970686932e91a68
#
_entry.id   cb49d314215b22384970686932e91a68
#
_cell.length_a   1.000
_cell.length_b   1.000
_cell.length_c   1.000
_cell.angle_alpha   90.00
_cell.angle_beta   90.00
_cell.angle_gamma   90.00
#
_symmetry.space_group_name_H-M   'P 1'
#
loop_
_entity.id
_entity.type
_entity.pdbx_description
1 polymer ?
#
loop_
_entity_poly.entity_id
_entity_poly.type
_entity_poly.pdbx_seq_one_letter_code
_entity_poly.pdbx_strand_id
1 'polypeptide(L)'
;MSDRLTVLHTSDFQCGKPYLPEAAEALLELAEDIDPDVVIVSGDLTQRAKKREFVTARSIIDGFGARPVVVTPGNHDVPLYRFWERLFDPFGNWRSFAGERALDTVTMVDGAIIVSLNSAAPLRAIVNGRVDDCQVDFARQAFETGERDALRLLV
;
A
#
# COMPACT_ATOMS: atom_id res chain seq x y z
N MET A 1 -27.97 4.95 -2.33
CA MET A 1 -26.63 4.86 -1.73
C MET A 1 -26.62 3.63 -0.85
N SER A 2 -25.64 2.77 -0.97
CA SER A 2 -25.52 1.58 -0.10
C SER A 2 -25.11 2.04 1.29
N ASP A 3 -25.84 1.62 2.34
CA ASP A 3 -25.44 1.86 3.73
C ASP A 3 -24.24 0.99 4.16
N ARG A 4 -23.58 0.34 3.21
CA ARG A 4 -22.50 -0.62 3.46
C ARG A 4 -21.32 -0.36 2.53
N LEU A 5 -20.14 -0.23 3.11
CA LEU A 5 -18.83 -0.21 2.42
C LEU A 5 -18.15 -1.57 2.62
N THR A 6 -17.77 -2.20 1.53
CA THR A 6 -17.00 -3.46 1.55
C THR A 6 -15.53 -3.16 1.26
N VAL A 7 -14.66 -3.47 2.21
CA VAL A 7 -13.20 -3.27 2.11
C VAL A 7 -12.51 -4.61 2.07
N LEU A 8 -11.72 -4.87 1.04
CA LEU A 8 -10.78 -5.99 1.01
C LEU A 8 -9.41 -5.49 1.48
N HIS A 9 -8.96 -5.96 2.63
CA HIS A 9 -7.65 -5.63 3.16
C HIS A 9 -6.68 -6.81 3.07
N THR A 10 -5.52 -6.58 2.51
CA THR A 10 -4.45 -7.56 2.36
C THR A 10 -3.09 -6.92 2.58
N SER A 11 -2.06 -7.74 2.80
CA SER A 11 -0.66 -7.32 2.95
C SER A 11 0.28 -8.43 2.52
N ASP A 12 1.58 -8.20 2.56
CA ASP A 12 2.61 -9.23 2.51
C ASP A 12 2.56 -10.11 1.26
N PHE A 13 2.42 -9.52 0.08
CA PHE A 13 2.53 -10.28 -1.18
C PHE A 13 3.91 -10.93 -1.29
N GLN A 14 4.93 -10.24 -0.78
CA GLN A 14 6.33 -10.69 -0.73
C GLN A 14 6.80 -11.28 -2.06
N CYS A 15 6.46 -10.60 -3.17
CA CYS A 15 6.86 -11.00 -4.52
C CYS A 15 8.37 -11.17 -4.61
N GLY A 16 8.82 -12.43 -4.66
CA GLY A 16 10.22 -12.83 -4.56
C GLY A 16 10.28 -14.27 -4.07
N LYS A 17 11.42 -14.79 -3.68
CA LYS A 17 11.49 -16.14 -3.12
C LYS A 17 11.38 -16.10 -1.58
N PRO A 18 10.46 -16.88 -0.98
CA PRO A 18 9.44 -17.77 -1.55
C PRO A 18 8.12 -17.02 -1.84
N TYR A 19 7.77 -16.83 -3.11
CA TYR A 19 6.48 -16.28 -3.54
C TYR A 19 5.54 -17.43 -3.92
N LEU A 20 4.27 -17.34 -3.52
CA LEU A 20 3.23 -18.34 -3.78
C LEU A 20 2.19 -17.76 -4.75
N PRO A 21 2.31 -18.03 -6.06
CA PRO A 21 1.35 -17.54 -7.07
C PRO A 21 -0.10 -17.92 -6.75
N GLU A 22 -0.32 -19.13 -6.23
CA GLU A 22 -1.64 -19.65 -5.91
C GLU A 22 -2.35 -18.81 -4.84
N ALA A 23 -1.59 -18.21 -3.92
CA ALA A 23 -2.17 -17.31 -2.92
C ALA A 23 -2.65 -16.00 -3.55
N ALA A 24 -1.91 -15.48 -4.54
CA ALA A 24 -2.33 -14.30 -5.29
C ALA A 24 -3.56 -14.59 -6.16
N GLU A 25 -3.60 -15.75 -6.82
CA GLU A 25 -4.77 -16.20 -7.60
C GLU A 25 -6.01 -16.29 -6.72
N ALA A 26 -5.92 -16.97 -5.57
CA ALA A 26 -7.02 -17.08 -4.61
C ALA A 26 -7.50 -15.73 -4.06
N LEU A 27 -6.56 -14.78 -3.87
CA LEU A 27 -6.91 -13.41 -3.47
C LEU A 27 -7.70 -12.68 -4.56
N LEU A 28 -7.31 -12.84 -5.82
CA LEU A 28 -8.04 -12.23 -6.95
C LEU A 28 -9.41 -12.87 -7.14
N GLU A 29 -9.53 -14.19 -7.03
CA GLU A 29 -10.83 -14.88 -7.03
C GLU A 29 -11.74 -14.38 -5.92
N LEU A 30 -11.21 -14.23 -4.68
CA LEU A 30 -11.96 -13.66 -3.57
C LEU A 30 -12.40 -12.23 -3.87
N ALA A 31 -11.56 -11.41 -4.48
CA ALA A 31 -11.92 -10.04 -4.85
C ALA A 31 -13.04 -9.99 -5.89
N GLU A 32 -13.09 -10.94 -6.82
CA GLU A 32 -14.20 -11.07 -7.78
C GLU A 32 -15.50 -11.51 -7.07
N ASP A 33 -15.40 -12.46 -6.14
CA ASP A 33 -16.57 -13.01 -5.44
C ASP A 33 -17.25 -11.99 -4.52
N ILE A 34 -16.46 -11.19 -3.77
CA ILE A 34 -17.00 -10.21 -2.81
C ILE A 34 -17.26 -8.84 -3.40
N ASP A 35 -16.70 -8.53 -4.57
CA ASP A 35 -16.78 -7.25 -5.28
C ASP A 35 -16.60 -6.04 -4.33
N PRO A 36 -15.38 -5.83 -3.77
CA PRO A 36 -15.16 -4.80 -2.79
C PRO A 36 -15.20 -3.41 -3.41
N ASP A 37 -15.71 -2.43 -2.65
CA ASP A 37 -15.72 -1.01 -3.04
C ASP A 37 -14.31 -0.41 -3.06
N VAL A 38 -13.39 -0.98 -2.29
CA VAL A 38 -11.98 -0.60 -2.25
C VAL A 38 -11.10 -1.76 -1.78
N VAL A 39 -9.91 -1.84 -2.35
CA VAL A 39 -8.84 -2.77 -1.92
C VAL A 39 -7.75 -1.99 -1.23
N ILE A 40 -7.30 -2.46 -0.07
CA ILE A 40 -6.19 -1.89 0.70
C ILE A 40 -5.07 -2.92 0.76
N VAL A 41 -3.86 -2.51 0.34
CA VAL A 41 -2.65 -3.34 0.37
C VAL A 41 -1.63 -2.66 1.28
N SER A 42 -1.52 -3.13 2.53
CA SER A 42 -0.72 -2.48 3.55
C SER A 42 0.71 -3.03 3.65
N GLY A 43 1.50 -2.73 2.62
CA GLY A 43 2.95 -2.96 2.62
C GLY A 43 3.41 -4.36 2.24
N ASP A 44 4.73 -4.49 2.19
CA ASP A 44 5.49 -5.70 1.90
C ASP A 44 5.08 -6.39 0.59
N LEU A 45 4.95 -5.57 -0.47
CA LEU A 45 4.66 -6.06 -1.81
C LEU A 45 5.78 -6.96 -2.34
N THR A 46 7.00 -6.66 -1.94
CA THR A 46 8.21 -7.31 -2.42
C THR A 46 8.95 -8.01 -1.29
N GLN A 47 9.81 -8.97 -1.64
CA GLN A 47 10.69 -9.60 -0.67
C GLN A 47 11.98 -8.80 -0.43
N ARG A 48 12.48 -8.07 -1.44
CA ARG A 48 13.78 -7.37 -1.41
C ARG A 48 13.84 -6.09 -2.22
N ALA A 49 12.71 -5.45 -2.44
CA ALA A 49 12.59 -4.20 -3.20
C ALA A 49 13.21 -4.24 -4.61
N LYS A 50 13.23 -5.39 -5.30
CA LYS A 50 13.78 -5.50 -6.65
C LYS A 50 12.76 -5.11 -7.69
N LYS A 51 13.20 -4.46 -8.78
CA LYS A 51 12.30 -4.07 -9.90
C LYS A 51 11.41 -5.22 -10.38
N ARG A 52 11.98 -6.42 -10.57
CA ARG A 52 11.22 -7.60 -11.01
C ARG A 52 10.12 -8.03 -10.03
N GLU A 53 10.35 -7.82 -8.73
CA GLU A 53 9.38 -8.14 -7.68
C GLU A 53 8.22 -7.14 -7.72
N PHE A 54 8.51 -5.86 -7.95
CA PHE A 54 7.50 -4.84 -8.19
C PHE A 54 6.70 -5.07 -9.48
N VAL A 55 7.31 -5.64 -10.54
CA VAL A 55 6.56 -6.04 -11.74
C VAL A 55 5.53 -7.12 -11.42
N THR A 56 5.91 -8.13 -10.63
CA THR A 56 4.96 -9.15 -10.17
C THR A 56 3.86 -8.56 -9.29
N ALA A 57 4.23 -7.69 -8.34
CA ALA A 57 3.24 -7.00 -7.50
C ALA A 57 2.28 -6.14 -8.33
N ARG A 58 2.78 -5.49 -9.40
CA ARG A 58 1.94 -4.72 -10.32
C ARG A 58 0.90 -5.59 -10.99
N SER A 59 1.27 -6.78 -11.48
CA SER A 59 0.31 -7.68 -12.12
C SER A 59 -0.78 -8.16 -11.16
N ILE A 60 -0.49 -8.33 -9.88
CA ILE A 60 -1.51 -8.64 -8.87
C ILE A 60 -2.45 -7.45 -8.68
N ILE A 61 -1.90 -6.24 -8.54
CA ILE A 61 -2.69 -5.03 -8.35
C ILE A 61 -3.58 -4.74 -9.56
N ASP A 62 -3.06 -4.91 -10.76
CA ASP A 62 -3.82 -4.75 -12.00
C ASP A 62 -4.92 -5.82 -12.12
N GLY A 63 -4.74 -6.98 -11.50
CA GLY A 63 -5.74 -8.04 -11.41
C GLY A 63 -6.98 -7.66 -10.61
N PHE A 64 -6.94 -6.63 -9.75
CA PHE A 64 -8.14 -6.11 -9.09
C PHE A 64 -9.05 -5.30 -10.03
N GLY A 65 -8.65 -5.08 -11.27
CA GLY A 65 -9.46 -4.43 -12.31
C GLY A 65 -9.63 -2.93 -12.06
N ALA A 66 -10.85 -2.44 -12.22
CA ALA A 66 -11.16 -1.01 -12.08
C ALA A 66 -11.39 -0.54 -10.63
N ARG A 67 -11.29 -1.43 -9.66
CA ARG A 67 -11.51 -1.12 -8.24
C ARG A 67 -10.45 -0.14 -7.74
N PRO A 68 -10.81 0.84 -6.90
CA PRO A 68 -9.82 1.67 -6.22
C PRO A 68 -8.86 0.80 -5.38
N VAL A 69 -7.54 0.97 -5.57
CA VAL A 69 -6.53 0.25 -4.79
C VAL A 69 -5.66 1.27 -4.05
N VAL A 70 -5.63 1.16 -2.73
CA VAL A 70 -4.76 1.93 -1.84
C VAL A 70 -3.57 1.06 -1.49
N VAL A 71 -2.36 1.58 -1.71
CA VAL A 71 -1.12 0.82 -1.47
C VAL A 71 -0.17 1.65 -0.63
N THR A 72 0.41 1.06 0.42
CA THR A 72 1.50 1.67 1.19
C THR A 72 2.77 0.84 1.06
N PRO A 73 3.97 1.43 1.18
CA PRO A 73 5.21 0.64 1.25
C PRO A 73 5.39 0.01 2.63
N GLY A 74 5.88 -1.22 2.65
CA GLY A 74 6.37 -1.87 3.85
C GLY A 74 7.90 -1.83 3.97
N ASN A 75 8.44 -2.46 5.00
CA ASN A 75 9.89 -2.48 5.22
C ASN A 75 10.64 -3.35 4.19
N HIS A 76 9.99 -4.35 3.59
CA HIS A 76 10.54 -5.17 2.52
C HIS A 76 10.55 -4.46 1.16
N ASP A 77 9.79 -3.38 1.00
CA ASP A 77 9.76 -2.55 -0.21
C ASP A 77 10.91 -1.54 -0.28
N VAL A 78 11.75 -1.52 0.77
CA VAL A 78 12.98 -0.75 0.87
C VAL A 78 14.20 -1.67 0.71
N PRO A 79 15.24 -1.30 -0.08
CA PRO A 79 16.44 -2.13 -0.25
C PRO A 79 17.11 -2.46 1.07
N LEU A 80 17.23 -3.76 1.40
CA LEU A 80 17.91 -4.19 2.64
C LEU A 80 19.43 -4.30 2.44
N TYR A 81 19.85 -4.99 1.38
CA TYR A 81 21.27 -5.34 1.15
C TYR A 81 21.96 -4.44 0.13
N ARG A 82 21.24 -3.60 -0.55
CA ARG A 82 21.78 -2.64 -1.51
C ARG A 82 22.03 -1.31 -0.81
N PHE A 83 23.15 -1.27 -0.06
CA PHE A 83 23.48 -0.18 0.86
C PHE A 83 23.41 1.22 0.21
N TRP A 84 23.94 1.37 -1.00
CA TRP A 84 23.96 2.65 -1.69
C TRP A 84 22.54 3.10 -2.12
N GLU A 85 21.72 2.18 -2.62
CA GLU A 85 20.33 2.48 -2.92
C GLU A 85 19.55 2.85 -1.65
N ARG A 86 19.75 2.07 -0.57
CA ARG A 86 19.11 2.34 0.72
C ARG A 86 19.49 3.72 1.29
N LEU A 87 20.72 4.17 1.07
CA LEU A 87 21.21 5.44 1.59
C LEU A 87 20.76 6.64 0.75
N PHE A 88 20.84 6.53 -0.60
CA PHE A 88 20.65 7.67 -1.49
C PHE A 88 19.27 7.73 -2.14
N ASP A 89 18.64 6.58 -2.40
CA ASP A 89 17.32 6.50 -3.03
C ASP A 89 16.52 5.27 -2.58
N PRO A 90 16.15 5.19 -1.29
CA PRO A 90 15.52 4.00 -0.72
C PRO A 90 14.19 3.65 -1.36
N PHE A 91 13.47 4.62 -1.90
CA PHE A 91 12.16 4.43 -2.52
C PHE A 91 12.17 4.54 -4.05
N GLY A 92 13.34 4.49 -4.72
CA GLY A 92 13.43 4.65 -6.16
C GLY A 92 12.66 3.59 -6.96
N ASN A 93 12.76 2.32 -6.56
CA ASN A 93 11.99 1.24 -7.18
C ASN A 93 10.50 1.31 -6.83
N TRP A 94 10.15 1.75 -5.61
CA TRP A 94 8.78 2.03 -5.22
C TRP A 94 8.18 3.14 -6.09
N ARG A 95 8.86 4.28 -6.25
CA ARG A 95 8.39 5.37 -7.11
C ARG A 95 8.19 4.93 -8.56
N SER A 96 9.07 4.06 -9.07
CA SER A 96 8.90 3.48 -10.40
C SER A 96 7.68 2.57 -10.51
N PHE A 97 7.27 1.95 -9.41
CA PHE A 97 6.06 1.12 -9.31
C PHE A 97 4.81 1.97 -9.10
N ALA A 98 4.81 2.85 -8.10
CA ALA A 98 3.64 3.64 -7.71
C ALA A 98 3.39 4.87 -8.63
N GLY A 99 4.33 5.18 -9.52
CA GLY A 99 4.37 6.43 -10.27
C GLY A 99 4.87 7.58 -9.37
N GLU A 100 4.62 8.81 -9.78
CA GLU A 100 5.01 10.00 -9.00
C GLU A 100 4.15 10.23 -7.74
N ARG A 101 3.39 9.22 -7.31
CA ARG A 101 2.55 9.33 -6.12
C ARG A 101 3.43 9.56 -4.89
N ALA A 102 2.96 10.44 -4.03
CA ALA A 102 3.55 10.62 -2.71
C ALA A 102 3.56 9.29 -1.92
N LEU A 103 4.47 9.18 -0.97
CA LEU A 103 4.53 8.02 -0.07
C LEU A 103 3.33 8.00 0.89
N ASP A 104 2.89 9.20 1.30
CA ASP A 104 1.66 9.39 2.07
C ASP A 104 0.56 9.86 1.12
N THR A 105 -0.60 9.21 1.14
CA THR A 105 -1.68 9.50 0.19
C THR A 105 -3.04 9.57 0.87
N VAL A 106 -3.97 10.27 0.21
CA VAL A 106 -5.39 10.28 0.58
C VAL A 106 -6.18 9.71 -0.59
N THR A 107 -7.03 8.75 -0.30
CA THR A 107 -7.98 8.18 -1.26
C THR A 107 -9.38 8.36 -0.73
N MET A 108 -10.25 8.95 -1.55
CA MET A 108 -11.66 9.10 -1.23
C MET A 108 -12.47 8.11 -2.07
N VAL A 109 -13.32 7.36 -1.41
CA VAL A 109 -14.33 6.49 -2.02
C VAL A 109 -15.69 6.87 -1.44
N ASP A 110 -16.79 6.42 -2.05
CA ASP A 110 -18.12 6.69 -1.52
C ASP A 110 -18.23 6.16 -0.08
N GLY A 111 -18.52 7.05 0.85
CA GLY A 111 -18.67 6.74 2.28
C GLY A 111 -17.36 6.59 3.08
N ALA A 112 -16.16 6.77 2.48
CA ALA A 112 -14.89 6.68 3.25
C ALA A 112 -13.78 7.59 2.77
N ILE A 113 -12.92 7.98 3.73
CA ILE A 113 -11.62 8.60 3.49
C ILE A 113 -10.54 7.66 4.02
N ILE A 114 -9.62 7.31 3.15
CA ILE A 114 -8.52 6.41 3.46
C ILE A 114 -7.23 7.19 3.38
N VAL A 115 -6.53 7.32 4.50
CA VAL A 115 -5.21 7.94 4.57
C VAL A 115 -4.19 6.83 4.72
N SER A 116 -3.26 6.74 3.77
CA SER A 116 -2.14 5.83 3.88
C SER A 116 -0.86 6.57 4.22
N LEU A 117 -0.14 6.08 5.22
CA LEU A 117 1.11 6.67 5.69
C LEU A 117 2.27 5.70 5.47
N ASN A 118 3.36 6.22 4.95
CA ASN A 118 4.59 5.45 4.87
C ASN A 118 5.27 5.40 6.24
N SER A 119 5.21 4.26 6.89
CA SER A 119 5.93 4.01 8.14
C SER A 119 7.32 3.40 7.95
N ALA A 120 7.72 3.04 6.72
CA ALA A 120 9.03 2.47 6.44
C ALA A 120 10.13 3.51 6.67
N ALA A 121 11.09 3.16 7.54
CA ALA A 121 12.18 4.05 7.95
C ALA A 121 13.55 3.51 7.48
N PRO A 122 14.00 3.82 6.24
CA PRO A 122 15.18 3.21 5.62
C PRO A 122 16.47 3.31 6.42
N LEU A 123 16.64 4.39 7.19
CA LEU A 123 17.86 4.64 7.97
C LEU A 123 17.80 4.06 9.38
N ARG A 124 16.72 3.36 9.75
CA ARG A 124 16.59 2.67 11.04
C ARG A 124 16.77 1.16 10.89
N ALA A 125 16.75 0.44 12.01
CA ALA A 125 16.65 -1.02 11.96
C ALA A 125 15.39 -1.41 11.18
N ILE A 126 15.50 -2.43 10.33
CA ILE A 126 14.50 -2.76 9.30
C ILE A 126 13.10 -3.03 9.86
N VAL A 127 13.03 -3.48 11.11
CA VAL A 127 11.76 -3.77 11.80
C VAL A 127 11.18 -2.55 12.54
N ASN A 128 11.89 -1.42 12.54
CA ASN A 128 11.48 -0.22 13.25
C ASN A 128 10.89 0.79 12.27
N GLY A 129 9.57 0.79 12.16
CA GLY A 129 8.85 1.85 11.46
C GLY A 129 8.89 3.18 12.23
N ARG A 130 8.48 4.25 11.56
CA ARG A 130 8.27 5.57 12.16
C ARG A 130 7.16 6.30 11.42
N VAL A 131 6.26 6.87 12.18
CA VAL A 131 5.37 7.95 11.74
C VAL A 131 5.80 9.20 12.47
N ASP A 132 5.94 10.32 11.80
CA ASP A 132 6.32 11.59 12.39
C ASP A 132 5.12 12.55 12.55
N ASP A 133 5.35 13.66 13.26
CA ASP A 133 4.27 14.61 13.57
C ASP A 133 3.66 15.24 12.30
N CYS A 134 4.46 15.44 11.26
CA CYS A 134 3.96 15.97 9.98
C CYS A 134 2.98 14.99 9.31
N GLN A 135 3.24 13.69 9.39
CA GLN A 135 2.34 12.66 8.88
C GLN A 135 1.04 12.57 9.70
N VAL A 136 1.15 12.74 11.02
CA VAL A 136 -0.03 12.80 11.89
C VAL A 136 -0.89 14.03 11.56
N ASP A 137 -0.27 15.18 11.34
CA ASP A 137 -0.99 16.39 10.94
C ASP A 137 -1.58 16.27 9.54
N PHE A 138 -0.88 15.64 8.60
CA PHE A 138 -1.40 15.32 7.28
C PHE A 138 -2.67 14.46 7.36
N ALA A 139 -2.63 13.38 8.16
CA ALA A 139 -3.80 12.52 8.34
C ALA A 139 -4.97 13.27 8.99
N ARG A 140 -4.70 14.08 10.00
CA ARG A 140 -5.73 14.90 10.68
C ARG A 140 -6.41 15.85 9.67
N GLN A 141 -5.62 16.62 8.92
CA GLN A 141 -6.13 17.54 7.90
C GLN A 141 -6.96 16.81 6.83
N ALA A 142 -6.46 15.67 6.35
CA ALA A 142 -7.20 14.87 5.36
C ALA A 142 -8.57 14.43 5.89
N PHE A 143 -8.64 13.99 7.14
CA PHE A 143 -9.90 13.56 7.75
C PHE A 143 -10.89 14.72 8.02
N GLU A 144 -10.39 15.96 8.13
CA GLU A 144 -11.25 17.15 8.26
C GLU A 144 -11.91 17.55 6.94
N THR A 145 -11.34 17.16 5.78
CA THR A 145 -11.88 17.52 4.47
C THR A 145 -13.09 16.68 4.04
N GLY A 146 -13.34 15.58 4.71
CA GLY A 146 -14.38 14.66 4.34
C GLY A 146 -15.76 14.95 4.91
N GLU A 147 -16.75 14.27 4.35
CA GLU A 147 -18.11 14.31 4.87
C GLU A 147 -18.15 13.88 6.32
N ARG A 148 -19.09 14.45 7.09
CA ARG A 148 -19.18 14.24 8.55
C ARG A 148 -19.32 12.77 8.92
N ASP A 149 -20.09 12.03 8.11
CA ASP A 149 -20.46 10.63 8.36
C ASP A 149 -19.54 9.64 7.61
N ALA A 150 -18.54 10.14 6.87
CA ALA A 150 -17.58 9.27 6.17
C ALA A 150 -16.74 8.46 7.16
N LEU A 151 -16.54 7.18 6.86
CA LEU A 151 -15.61 6.32 7.58
C LEU A 151 -14.18 6.83 7.38
N ARG A 152 -13.42 6.91 8.46
CA ARG A 152 -12.02 7.34 8.45
C ARG A 152 -11.12 6.16 8.69
N LEU A 153 -10.36 5.78 7.66
CA LEU A 153 -9.42 4.66 7.71
C LEU A 153 -7.98 5.19 7.62
N LEU A 154 -7.15 4.77 8.57
CA LEU A 154 -5.70 5.02 8.57
C LEU A 154 -4.99 3.68 8.27
N VAL A 155 -4.08 3.68 7.28
CA VAL A 155 -3.32 2.52 6.80
C VAL A 155 -1.83 2.79 6.93
#